data_084163f83b3a6c8c6bfc2a0f333550a1
#
_entry.id   084163f83b3a6c8c6bfc2a0f333550a1
#
_cell.length_a   1.000
_cell.length_b   1.000
_cell.length_c   1.000
_cell.angle_alpha   90.00
_cell.angle_beta   90.00
_cell.angle_gamma   90.00
#
_symmetry.space_group_name_H-M   'P 1'
#
loop_
_entity.id
_entity.type
_entity.pdbx_description
1 polymer ?
#
loop_
_entity_poly.entity_id
_entity_poly.type
_entity_poly.pdbx_seq_one_letter_code
_entity_poly.pdbx_strand_id
1 'polypeptide(L)'
;MQNRPEQLKEISSMGKFSFKPDAGSNILKVQQLIDAIIVAVHRHTLREGDPLPSVNDLIRESGLSRDTIFKAFAELKRRGIVEAIPNKGYFVARSERRVFLFLDTFKAYKEVLYNAFKDSLPEKVMVDINFHHYNIDMFRSVIRNSIGKFDAYVIMNFDHTEVPEIIAEIDPNKLLVIDWNIHAPESCSSVY
;
A
#
# COMPACT_ATOMS: atom_id res chain seq x y z
N MET A 1 -17.60 25.70 25.79
CA MET A 1 -18.10 25.53 24.40
C MET A 1 -17.42 26.57 23.55
N GLN A 2 -16.62 26.17 22.63
CA GLN A 2 -15.96 26.89 21.51
C GLN A 2 -14.51 26.42 21.37
N ASN A 3 -14.29 25.66 20.34
CA ASN A 3 -13.18 25.71 19.38
C ASN A 3 -12.94 24.38 18.68
N ARG A 4 -13.83 24.03 17.75
CA ARG A 4 -13.64 22.84 16.90
C ARG A 4 -13.52 23.13 15.38
N PRO A 5 -13.49 24.39 14.88
CA PRO A 5 -13.28 24.60 13.45
C PRO A 5 -11.86 25.02 13.03
N GLU A 6 -10.96 25.37 13.95
CA GLU A 6 -9.61 25.80 13.55
C GLU A 6 -8.62 24.67 13.32
N GLN A 7 -8.73 23.56 14.06
CA GLN A 7 -7.83 22.40 13.88
C GLN A 7 -8.05 21.66 12.56
N LEU A 8 -9.22 21.77 11.92
CA LEU A 8 -9.48 21.19 10.60
C LEU A 8 -8.91 22.01 9.43
N LYS A 9 -8.49 23.26 9.67
CA LYS A 9 -7.84 24.10 8.65
C LYS A 9 -6.33 23.90 8.58
N GLU A 10 -5.67 23.50 9.65
CA GLU A 10 -4.22 23.28 9.66
C GLU A 10 -3.81 21.94 8.99
N ILE A 11 -4.68 20.95 8.94
CA ILE A 11 -4.41 19.68 8.21
C ILE A 11 -4.44 19.89 6.68
N SER A 12 -5.01 21.01 6.21
CA SER A 12 -5.13 21.34 4.77
C SER A 12 -3.90 22.03 4.15
N SER A 13 -2.81 22.24 4.89
CA SER A 13 -1.64 22.99 4.40
C SER A 13 -0.37 22.16 4.18
N MET A 14 -0.43 20.81 4.28
CA MET A 14 0.70 19.97 3.93
C MET A 14 0.78 19.84 2.40
N GLY A 15 1.75 20.53 1.79
CA GLY A 15 2.24 20.30 0.44
C GLY A 15 1.20 20.32 -0.68
N LYS A 16 0.51 21.44 -0.89
CA LYS A 16 -0.41 21.58 -2.02
C LYS A 16 0.36 21.41 -3.32
N PHE A 17 0.16 20.30 -4.04
CA PHE A 17 0.72 20.09 -5.37
C PHE A 17 0.29 21.26 -6.27
N SER A 18 1.25 21.97 -6.85
CA SER A 18 1.05 23.05 -7.79
C SER A 18 1.80 22.74 -9.07
N PHE A 19 1.20 23.05 -10.21
CA PHE A 19 1.78 22.77 -11.51
C PHE A 19 1.64 24.00 -12.44
N LYS A 20 2.74 24.35 -13.09
CA LYS A 20 2.76 25.31 -14.19
C LYS A 20 3.46 24.68 -15.39
N PRO A 21 2.82 24.66 -16.58
CA PRO A 21 3.45 24.12 -17.77
C PRO A 21 4.60 25.00 -18.22
N ASP A 22 5.68 24.38 -18.70
CA ASP A 22 6.76 25.07 -19.37
C ASP A 22 6.34 25.39 -20.82
N ALA A 23 6.18 26.68 -21.12
CA ALA A 23 5.81 27.16 -22.45
C ALA A 23 6.92 27.00 -23.49
N GLY A 24 8.19 26.91 -23.05
CA GLY A 24 9.36 26.72 -23.92
C GLY A 24 9.65 25.26 -24.24
N SER A 25 8.97 24.33 -23.60
CA SER A 25 9.20 22.89 -23.79
C SER A 25 8.48 22.35 -25.03
N ASN A 26 9.17 21.49 -25.79
CA ASN A 26 8.58 20.74 -26.90
C ASN A 26 7.69 19.56 -26.43
N ILE A 27 7.61 19.32 -25.12
CA ILE A 27 6.77 18.28 -24.53
C ILE A 27 5.32 18.75 -24.49
N LEU A 28 4.39 17.89 -24.91
CA LEU A 28 2.97 18.17 -24.85
C LEU A 28 2.53 18.52 -23.41
N LYS A 29 1.70 19.53 -23.25
CA LYS A 29 1.19 19.98 -21.94
C LYS A 29 0.54 18.88 -21.12
N VAL A 30 -0.15 17.93 -21.79
CA VAL A 30 -0.69 16.72 -21.16
C VAL A 30 0.43 15.90 -20.52
N GLN A 31 1.52 15.66 -21.26
CA GLN A 31 2.65 14.86 -20.77
C GLN A 31 3.38 15.57 -19.63
N GLN A 32 3.55 16.88 -19.71
CA GLN A 32 4.17 17.66 -18.62
C GLN A 32 3.39 17.51 -17.30
N LEU A 33 2.06 17.55 -17.33
CA LEU A 33 1.24 17.35 -16.13
C LEU A 33 1.35 15.90 -15.61
N ILE A 34 1.36 14.91 -16.50
CA ILE A 34 1.54 13.51 -16.15
C ILE A 34 2.89 13.33 -15.44
N ASP A 35 3.97 13.81 -16.03
CA ASP A 35 5.33 13.66 -15.49
C ASP A 35 5.48 14.39 -14.15
N ALA A 36 4.89 15.56 -14.01
CA ALA A 36 4.92 16.32 -12.76
C ALA A 36 4.26 15.56 -11.60
N ILE A 37 3.10 14.93 -11.85
CA ILE A 37 2.41 14.12 -10.84
C ILE A 37 3.24 12.86 -10.50
N ILE A 38 3.77 12.15 -11.52
CA ILE A 38 4.64 10.99 -11.31
C ILE A 38 5.85 11.35 -10.46
N VAL A 39 6.54 12.44 -10.78
CA VAL A 39 7.70 12.91 -10.01
C VAL A 39 7.31 13.27 -8.58
N ALA A 40 6.15 13.90 -8.36
CA ALA A 40 5.66 14.25 -7.04
C ALA A 40 5.37 12.99 -6.18
N VAL A 41 4.80 11.96 -6.79
CA VAL A 41 4.58 10.66 -6.13
C VAL A 41 5.90 9.96 -5.82
N HIS A 42 6.83 9.87 -6.76
CA HIS A 42 8.15 9.27 -6.56
C HIS A 42 8.99 9.98 -5.48
N ARG A 43 8.85 11.29 -5.36
CA ARG A 43 9.53 12.09 -4.32
C ARG A 43 8.77 12.13 -3.01
N HIS A 44 7.66 11.41 -2.88
CA HIS A 44 6.79 11.39 -1.69
C HIS A 44 6.25 12.77 -1.28
N THR A 45 6.23 13.76 -2.20
CA THR A 45 5.54 15.04 -2.01
C THR A 45 4.02 14.86 -2.18
N LEU A 46 3.60 13.89 -2.96
CA LEU A 46 2.26 13.31 -2.97
C LEU A 46 2.36 11.87 -2.50
N ARG A 47 1.63 11.53 -1.46
CA ARG A 47 1.60 10.18 -0.88
C ARG A 47 0.37 9.41 -1.34
N GLU A 48 0.40 8.09 -1.24
CA GLU A 48 -0.76 7.26 -1.50
C GLU A 48 -1.99 7.72 -0.69
N GLY A 49 -3.11 7.90 -1.37
CA GLY A 49 -4.35 8.40 -0.78
C GLY A 49 -4.44 9.93 -0.65
N ASP A 50 -3.40 10.68 -0.98
CA ASP A 50 -3.47 12.14 -0.98
C ASP A 50 -4.41 12.63 -2.09
N PRO A 51 -5.22 13.67 -1.80
CA PRO A 51 -6.07 14.28 -2.81
C PRO A 51 -5.22 15.07 -3.81
N LEU A 52 -5.53 14.93 -5.08
CA LEU A 52 -5.03 15.82 -6.12
C LEU A 52 -5.87 17.09 -6.18
N PRO A 53 -5.31 18.23 -6.66
CA PRO A 53 -6.09 19.43 -6.90
C PRO A 53 -7.27 19.14 -7.82
N SER A 54 -8.38 19.82 -7.58
CA SER A 54 -9.55 19.68 -8.46
C SER A 54 -9.23 20.12 -9.87
N VAL A 55 -9.98 19.63 -10.86
CA VAL A 55 -9.84 20.04 -12.26
C VAL A 55 -9.94 21.56 -12.38
N ASN A 56 -10.87 22.18 -11.63
CA ASN A 56 -11.04 23.65 -11.65
C ASN A 56 -9.83 24.38 -11.03
N ASP A 57 -9.24 23.86 -9.98
CA ASP A 57 -8.03 24.44 -9.38
C ASP A 57 -6.86 24.34 -10.34
N LEU A 58 -6.67 23.18 -10.98
CA LEU A 58 -5.61 23.01 -11.99
C LEU A 58 -5.80 23.94 -13.20
N ILE A 59 -7.04 24.14 -13.68
CA ILE A 59 -7.31 25.13 -14.74
C ILE A 59 -6.85 26.51 -14.30
N ARG A 60 -7.25 26.94 -13.10
CA ARG A 60 -6.95 28.26 -12.57
C ARG A 60 -5.44 28.48 -12.37
N GLU A 61 -4.73 27.47 -11.86
CA GLU A 61 -3.31 27.57 -11.50
C GLU A 61 -2.37 27.38 -12.70
N SER A 62 -2.70 26.45 -13.61
CA SER A 62 -1.83 26.11 -14.74
C SER A 62 -2.20 26.77 -16.06
N GLY A 63 -3.42 27.29 -16.19
CA GLY A 63 -3.96 27.77 -17.47
C GLY A 63 -4.21 26.67 -18.52
N LEU A 64 -4.20 25.39 -18.11
CA LEU A 64 -4.51 24.27 -19.00
C LEU A 64 -6.02 24.22 -19.30
N SER A 65 -6.38 23.68 -20.47
CA SER A 65 -7.77 23.40 -20.78
C SER A 65 -8.28 22.20 -19.94
N ARG A 66 -9.58 22.18 -19.68
CA ARG A 66 -10.26 21.07 -19.01
C ARG A 66 -9.96 19.72 -19.69
N ASP A 67 -10.00 19.68 -21.00
CA ASP A 67 -9.73 18.47 -21.81
C ASP A 67 -8.29 17.96 -21.60
N THR A 68 -7.33 18.86 -21.55
CA THR A 68 -5.92 18.54 -21.27
C THR A 68 -5.76 17.85 -19.91
N ILE A 69 -6.41 18.38 -18.88
CA ILE A 69 -6.36 17.83 -17.51
C ILE A 69 -7.04 16.46 -17.44
N PHE A 70 -8.24 16.33 -18.06
CA PHE A 70 -8.92 15.04 -18.08
C PHE A 70 -8.13 13.97 -18.83
N LYS A 71 -7.47 14.30 -19.95
CA LYS A 71 -6.58 13.36 -20.67
C LYS A 71 -5.41 12.93 -19.78
N ALA A 72 -4.80 13.84 -19.04
CA ALA A 72 -3.72 13.51 -18.11
C ALA A 72 -4.21 12.59 -16.98
N PHE A 73 -5.34 12.91 -16.37
CA PHE A 73 -5.92 12.09 -15.30
C PHE A 73 -6.39 10.72 -15.79
N ALA A 74 -6.96 10.63 -16.99
CA ALA A 74 -7.34 9.36 -17.60
C ALA A 74 -6.12 8.45 -17.82
N GLU A 75 -5.01 9.01 -18.31
CA GLU A 75 -3.77 8.27 -18.50
C GLU A 75 -3.13 7.85 -17.18
N LEU A 76 -3.08 8.73 -16.17
CA LEU A 76 -2.59 8.41 -14.83
C LEU A 76 -3.44 7.33 -14.15
N LYS A 77 -4.77 7.36 -14.37
CA LYS A 77 -5.68 6.31 -13.88
C LYS A 77 -5.42 4.98 -14.60
N ARG A 78 -5.22 5.00 -15.91
CA ARG A 78 -4.86 3.80 -16.68
C ARG A 78 -3.55 3.17 -16.21
N ARG A 79 -2.58 3.99 -15.77
CA ARG A 79 -1.30 3.55 -15.17
C ARG A 79 -1.42 3.13 -13.70
N GLY A 80 -2.58 3.26 -13.07
CA GLY A 80 -2.77 2.94 -11.65
C GLY A 80 -2.13 3.92 -10.68
N ILE A 81 -1.71 5.10 -11.15
CA ILE A 81 -1.05 6.13 -10.31
C ILE A 81 -2.08 7.01 -9.62
N VAL A 82 -3.24 7.20 -10.26
CA VAL A 82 -4.34 8.02 -9.77
C VAL A 82 -5.64 7.20 -9.77
N GLU A 83 -6.45 7.40 -8.76
CA GLU A 83 -7.82 6.87 -8.69
C GLU A 83 -8.84 7.99 -8.60
N ALA A 84 -10.03 7.76 -9.16
CA ALA A 84 -11.17 8.67 -9.06
C ALA A 84 -12.17 8.11 -8.05
N ILE A 85 -12.49 8.88 -7.03
CA ILE A 85 -13.52 8.52 -6.03
C ILE A 85 -14.77 9.34 -6.35
N PRO A 86 -15.94 8.71 -6.60
CA PRO A 86 -17.16 9.42 -6.87
C PRO A 86 -17.46 10.50 -5.83
N ASN A 87 -17.84 11.69 -6.27
CA ASN A 87 -18.15 12.86 -5.45
C ASN A 87 -17.01 13.42 -4.57
N LYS A 88 -15.81 12.81 -4.61
CA LYS A 88 -14.65 13.27 -3.83
C LYS A 88 -13.51 13.80 -4.71
N GLY A 89 -13.41 13.35 -5.96
CA GLY A 89 -12.38 13.81 -6.90
C GLY A 89 -11.29 12.77 -7.18
N TYR A 90 -10.09 13.26 -7.48
CA TYR A 90 -8.94 12.42 -7.82
C TYR A 90 -7.95 12.34 -6.67
N PHE A 91 -7.38 11.15 -6.48
CA PHE A 91 -6.44 10.84 -5.40
C PHE A 91 -5.26 10.08 -5.97
N VAL A 92 -4.11 10.17 -5.31
CA VAL A 92 -3.00 9.24 -5.58
C VAL A 92 -3.50 7.82 -5.27
N ALA A 93 -3.40 6.94 -6.23
CA ALA A 93 -3.86 5.57 -6.05
C ALA A 93 -3.09 4.88 -4.91
N ARG A 94 -3.81 4.12 -4.12
CA ARG A 94 -3.21 3.24 -3.13
C ARG A 94 -2.78 1.96 -3.85
N SER A 95 -1.54 1.54 -3.67
CA SER A 95 -1.09 0.24 -4.16
C SER A 95 -1.89 -0.88 -3.50
N GLU A 96 -2.25 -1.87 -4.28
CA GLU A 96 -2.76 -3.12 -3.72
C GLU A 96 -1.62 -3.77 -2.93
N ARG A 97 -1.80 -3.90 -1.63
CA ARG A 97 -0.84 -4.61 -0.77
C ARG A 97 -1.22 -6.07 -0.68
N ARG A 98 -0.22 -6.93 -0.71
CA ARG A 98 -0.42 -8.37 -0.57
C ARG A 98 0.21 -8.85 0.73
N VAL A 99 -0.59 -9.52 1.54
CA VAL A 99 -0.15 -10.15 2.78
C VAL A 99 -0.15 -11.66 2.59
N PHE A 100 0.98 -12.28 2.90
CA PHE A 100 1.12 -13.72 2.94
C PHE A 100 0.74 -14.21 4.33
N LEU A 101 -0.31 -15.01 4.44
CA LEU A 101 -0.76 -15.64 5.68
C LEU A 101 -0.48 -17.14 5.60
N PHE A 102 0.44 -17.63 6.45
CA PHE A 102 0.88 -19.00 6.45
C PHE A 102 0.54 -19.66 7.78
N LEU A 103 -0.44 -20.55 7.76
CA LEU A 103 -1.00 -21.21 8.93
C LEU A 103 -0.61 -22.71 8.94
N ASP A 104 -0.76 -23.36 10.11
CA ASP A 104 -0.49 -24.79 10.26
C ASP A 104 -1.52 -25.65 9.53
N THR A 105 -2.80 -25.58 9.95
CA THR A 105 -3.90 -26.37 9.39
C THR A 105 -5.18 -25.55 9.38
N PHE A 106 -6.12 -25.88 8.50
CA PHE A 106 -7.45 -25.29 8.52
C PHE A 106 -8.32 -25.95 9.59
N LYS A 107 -8.67 -25.22 10.64
CA LYS A 107 -9.62 -25.62 11.69
C LYS A 107 -10.64 -24.53 11.91
N ALA A 108 -11.82 -24.87 12.43
CA ALA A 108 -12.94 -23.94 12.60
C ALA A 108 -12.59 -22.62 13.32
N TYR A 109 -11.75 -22.67 14.37
CA TYR A 109 -11.34 -21.44 15.06
C TYR A 109 -10.44 -20.53 14.21
N LYS A 110 -9.72 -21.11 13.24
CA LYS A 110 -8.86 -20.34 12.33
C LYS A 110 -9.64 -19.63 11.24
N GLU A 111 -10.83 -20.10 10.92
CA GLU A 111 -11.77 -19.35 10.10
C GLU A 111 -12.18 -18.04 10.80
N VAL A 112 -12.47 -18.12 12.11
CA VAL A 112 -12.76 -16.92 12.91
C VAL A 112 -11.57 -15.98 12.96
N LEU A 113 -10.36 -16.51 13.20
CA LEU A 113 -9.11 -15.73 13.19
C LEU A 113 -8.87 -15.06 11.83
N TYR A 114 -9.02 -15.81 10.74
CA TYR A 114 -8.86 -15.31 9.39
C TYR A 114 -9.85 -14.19 9.06
N ASN A 115 -11.13 -14.38 9.39
CA ASN A 115 -12.14 -13.38 9.15
C ASN A 115 -11.87 -12.10 9.97
N ALA A 116 -11.58 -12.23 11.26
CA ALA A 116 -11.21 -11.09 12.11
C ALA A 116 -9.95 -10.36 11.59
N PHE A 117 -8.95 -11.10 11.14
CA PHE A 117 -7.75 -10.54 10.55
C PHE A 117 -8.08 -9.78 9.25
N LYS A 118 -8.82 -10.41 8.34
CA LYS A 118 -9.24 -9.81 7.07
C LYS A 118 -10.07 -8.54 7.28
N ASP A 119 -11.00 -8.57 8.22
CA ASP A 119 -11.87 -7.43 8.55
C ASP A 119 -11.11 -6.26 9.19
N SER A 120 -9.96 -6.53 9.82
CA SER A 120 -9.08 -5.51 10.37
C SER A 120 -8.18 -4.82 9.34
N LEU A 121 -8.06 -5.38 8.15
CA LEU A 121 -7.20 -4.85 7.09
C LEU A 121 -7.91 -3.76 6.26
N PRO A 122 -7.15 -2.80 5.71
CA PRO A 122 -7.69 -1.83 4.75
C PRO A 122 -8.28 -2.50 3.51
N GLU A 123 -9.28 -1.86 2.87
CA GLU A 123 -10.03 -2.41 1.71
C GLU A 123 -9.15 -2.89 0.53
N LYS A 124 -7.93 -2.37 0.38
CA LYS A 124 -7.02 -2.71 -0.74
C LYS A 124 -5.90 -3.67 -0.34
N VAL A 125 -6.08 -4.43 0.74
CA VAL A 125 -5.14 -5.48 1.14
C VAL A 125 -5.67 -6.83 0.72
N MET A 126 -4.91 -7.53 -0.11
CA MET A 126 -5.19 -8.92 -0.49
C MET A 126 -4.45 -9.87 0.45
N VAL A 127 -5.13 -10.91 0.92
CA VAL A 127 -4.54 -11.93 1.78
C VAL A 127 -4.44 -13.24 1.01
N ASP A 128 -3.22 -13.70 0.79
CA ASP A 128 -2.93 -15.02 0.21
C ASP A 128 -2.70 -16.00 1.36
N ILE A 129 -3.66 -16.91 1.58
CA ILE A 129 -3.58 -17.89 2.66
C ILE A 129 -2.98 -19.20 2.14
N ASN A 130 -2.05 -19.76 2.90
CA ASN A 130 -1.43 -21.06 2.67
C ASN A 130 -1.35 -21.87 3.97
N PHE A 131 -1.19 -23.18 3.86
CA PHE A 131 -1.11 -24.09 5.01
C PHE A 131 0.10 -25.00 4.88
N HIS A 132 0.86 -25.18 5.98
CA HIS A 132 2.08 -26.01 5.99
C HIS A 132 1.87 -27.41 6.59
N HIS A 133 0.75 -27.64 7.29
CA HIS A 133 0.40 -28.94 7.85
C HIS A 133 1.51 -29.59 8.70
N TYR A 134 2.31 -28.78 9.41
CA TYR A 134 3.49 -29.21 10.18
C TYR A 134 4.56 -29.94 9.33
N ASN A 135 4.56 -29.73 8.01
CA ASN A 135 5.50 -30.35 7.08
C ASN A 135 6.63 -29.35 6.77
N ILE A 136 7.85 -29.70 7.19
CA ILE A 136 9.02 -28.82 7.08
C ILE A 136 9.45 -28.58 5.62
N ASP A 137 9.32 -29.58 4.74
CA ASP A 137 9.68 -29.42 3.34
C ASP A 137 8.71 -28.49 2.60
N MET A 138 7.41 -28.66 2.90
CA MET A 138 6.38 -27.72 2.41
C MET A 138 6.61 -26.32 2.97
N PHE A 139 6.89 -26.19 4.28
CA PHE A 139 7.16 -24.90 4.92
C PHE A 139 8.33 -24.17 4.24
N ARG A 140 9.45 -24.87 4.06
CA ARG A 140 10.64 -24.35 3.38
C ARG A 140 10.34 -23.95 1.93
N SER A 141 9.73 -24.82 1.17
CA SER A 141 9.43 -24.59 -0.25
C SER A 141 8.49 -23.41 -0.45
N VAL A 142 7.41 -23.33 0.33
CA VAL A 142 6.41 -22.29 0.21
C VAL A 142 6.99 -20.92 0.63
N ILE A 143 7.75 -20.85 1.73
CA ILE A 143 8.40 -19.60 2.15
C ILE A 143 9.37 -19.11 1.08
N ARG A 144 10.32 -19.94 0.63
CA ARG A 144 11.29 -19.55 -0.39
C ARG A 144 10.63 -19.06 -1.68
N ASN A 145 9.56 -19.74 -2.07
CA ASN A 145 8.78 -19.33 -3.26
C ASN A 145 7.98 -18.04 -3.03
N SER A 146 7.74 -17.63 -1.80
CA SER A 146 6.97 -16.42 -1.48
C SER A 146 7.84 -15.17 -1.32
N ILE A 147 9.13 -15.32 -1.02
CA ILE A 147 10.05 -14.20 -0.76
C ILE A 147 10.04 -13.18 -1.90
N GLY A 148 9.90 -11.89 -1.53
CA GLY A 148 9.86 -10.77 -2.46
C GLY A 148 8.53 -10.55 -3.21
N LYS A 149 7.52 -11.42 -3.01
CA LYS A 149 6.21 -11.33 -3.69
C LYS A 149 5.13 -10.65 -2.86
N PHE A 150 5.40 -10.41 -1.57
CA PHE A 150 4.43 -9.87 -0.62
C PHE A 150 5.01 -8.67 0.14
N ASP A 151 4.11 -7.80 0.59
CA ASP A 151 4.44 -6.62 1.37
C ASP A 151 4.61 -6.93 2.85
N ALA A 152 3.90 -7.97 3.33
CA ALA A 152 4.01 -8.49 4.69
C ALA A 152 3.78 -10.00 4.73
N TYR A 153 4.37 -10.64 5.74
CA TYR A 153 4.28 -12.07 6.01
C TYR A 153 3.78 -12.26 7.44
N VAL A 154 2.70 -13.02 7.59
CA VAL A 154 2.15 -13.46 8.89
C VAL A 154 2.27 -14.96 8.93
N ILE A 155 3.14 -15.48 9.79
CA ILE A 155 3.51 -16.89 9.82
C ILE A 155 3.17 -17.48 11.18
N MET A 156 2.30 -18.49 11.17
CA MET A 156 2.10 -19.37 12.30
C MET A 156 3.17 -20.46 12.18
N ASN A 157 4.08 -20.46 13.11
CA ASN A 157 5.20 -21.40 13.09
C ASN A 157 4.87 -22.69 13.88
N PHE A 158 5.84 -23.61 13.97
CA PHE A 158 5.74 -24.83 14.75
C PHE A 158 7.13 -25.27 15.23
N ASP A 159 7.16 -26.19 16.20
CA ASP A 159 8.39 -26.67 16.80
C ASP A 159 9.16 -27.58 15.84
N HIS A 160 10.21 -27.01 15.23
CA HIS A 160 11.15 -27.71 14.36
C HIS A 160 12.46 -26.92 14.28
N THR A 161 13.59 -27.64 14.33
CA THR A 161 14.93 -27.06 14.40
C THR A 161 15.29 -26.16 13.21
N GLU A 162 14.74 -26.40 12.04
CA GLU A 162 15.01 -25.62 10.82
C GLU A 162 14.11 -24.39 10.64
N VAL A 163 13.00 -24.31 11.38
CA VAL A 163 12.02 -23.21 11.21
C VAL A 163 12.66 -21.84 11.43
N PRO A 164 13.49 -21.61 12.47
CA PRO A 164 14.13 -20.31 12.67
C PRO A 164 15.01 -19.86 11.49
N GLU A 165 15.78 -20.79 10.90
CA GLU A 165 16.66 -20.48 9.76
C GLU A 165 15.85 -20.10 8.51
N ILE A 166 14.76 -20.83 8.24
CA ILE A 166 13.89 -20.59 7.09
C ILE A 166 13.19 -19.22 7.24
N ILE A 167 12.68 -18.91 8.42
CA ILE A 167 12.00 -17.62 8.70
C ILE A 167 12.99 -16.45 8.59
N ALA A 168 14.24 -16.64 8.98
CA ALA A 168 15.28 -15.61 8.89
C ALA A 168 15.62 -15.21 7.44
N GLU A 169 15.18 -15.97 6.43
CA GLU A 169 15.30 -15.58 5.01
C GLU A 169 14.36 -14.44 4.63
N ILE A 170 13.34 -14.13 5.45
CA ILE A 170 12.37 -13.05 5.21
C ILE A 170 12.87 -11.74 5.84
N ASP A 171 12.61 -10.62 5.16
CA ASP A 171 12.89 -9.29 5.72
C ASP A 171 12.16 -9.12 7.08
N PRO A 172 12.88 -8.92 8.19
CA PRO A 172 12.28 -8.83 9.52
C PRO A 172 11.29 -7.66 9.67
N ASN A 173 11.44 -6.60 8.87
CA ASN A 173 10.50 -5.47 8.87
C ASN A 173 9.14 -5.81 8.23
N LYS A 174 9.05 -6.94 7.54
CA LYS A 174 7.84 -7.43 6.88
C LYS A 174 7.25 -8.67 7.53
N LEU A 175 7.87 -9.17 8.60
CA LEU A 175 7.53 -10.45 9.21
C LEU A 175 6.83 -10.27 10.56
N LEU A 176 5.71 -10.95 10.71
CA LEU A 176 5.03 -11.19 11.97
C LEU A 176 4.95 -12.71 12.19
N VAL A 177 5.49 -13.19 13.30
CA VAL A 177 5.38 -14.58 13.72
C VAL A 177 4.34 -14.68 14.84
N ILE A 178 3.44 -15.65 14.74
CA ILE A 178 2.35 -15.87 15.69
C ILE A 178 2.37 -17.31 16.23
N ASP A 179 1.84 -17.51 17.43
CA ASP A 179 1.48 -18.76 18.12
C ASP A 179 2.62 -19.48 18.85
N TRP A 180 3.80 -19.68 18.31
CA TRP A 180 4.85 -20.43 18.99
C TRP A 180 6.10 -19.56 19.25
N ASN A 181 6.58 -19.59 20.51
CA ASN A 181 7.78 -18.85 20.88
C ASN A 181 9.02 -19.54 20.30
N ILE A 182 9.43 -19.11 19.12
CA ILE A 182 10.80 -19.31 18.67
C ILE A 182 11.64 -18.12 19.15
N HIS A 183 12.92 -18.39 19.45
CA HIS A 183 13.90 -17.31 19.53
C HIS A 183 14.05 -16.69 18.14
N ALA A 184 13.02 -15.92 17.75
CA ALA A 184 13.06 -15.12 16.55
C ALA A 184 14.20 -14.12 16.67
N PRO A 185 14.90 -13.76 15.58
CA PRO A 185 15.86 -12.67 15.59
C PRO A 185 15.27 -11.45 16.30
N GLU A 186 16.02 -10.78 17.17
CA GLU A 186 15.55 -9.65 18.01
C GLU A 186 14.81 -8.54 17.25
N SER A 187 14.90 -8.55 15.91
CA SER A 187 14.25 -7.59 15.00
C SER A 187 12.85 -7.98 14.53
N CYS A 188 12.35 -9.18 14.86
CA CYS A 188 11.02 -9.62 14.42
C CYS A 188 9.93 -9.29 15.47
N SER A 189 8.77 -8.82 15.00
CA SER A 189 7.58 -8.70 15.83
C SER A 189 6.97 -10.08 16.04
N SER A 190 6.75 -10.47 17.29
CA SER A 190 6.08 -11.72 17.66
C SER A 190 4.91 -11.44 18.60
N VAL A 191 3.82 -12.20 18.44
CA VAL A 191 2.64 -12.18 19.31
C VAL A 191 2.43 -13.60 19.84
N TYR A 192 2.31 -13.73 21.16
CA TYR A 192 2.11 -14.99 21.88
C TYR A 192 0.67 -15.10 22.39
#